data_28bedd5fb8ceffac816e57441097710c
#
_entry.id   28bedd5fb8ceffac816e57441097710c
#
_cell.length_a   1.000
_cell.length_b   1.000
_cell.length_c   1.000
_cell.angle_alpha   90.00
_cell.angle_beta   90.00
_cell.angle_gamma   90.00
#
_symmetry.space_group_name_H-M   'P 1'
#
loop_
_entity.id
_entity.type
_entity.pdbx_description
1 polymer ?
#
loop_
_entity_poly.entity_id
_entity_poly.type
_entity_poly.pdbx_seq_one_letter_code
_entity_poly.pdbx_strand_id
1 'polypeptide(L)'
;MGSGNTGLSTALKLKKDGHKVCLFELEEFSESSKHLSEELNLIFENQTDKLNLDLVTNNIDEALDFSKIIILCVPAYAHKGFGNALSHKITKDHIAVLMPGTLGSLELRNILEKNNSEIPIIGE
;
A
#
# COMPACT_ATOMS: atom_id res chain seq x y z
N MET A 1 0.57 -0.82 0.54
CA MET A 1 0.52 0.64 0.63
C MET A 1 -0.18 1.04 1.92
N GLY A 2 0.32 2.07 2.59
CA GLY A 2 -0.05 2.48 3.94
C GLY A 2 0.82 1.83 5.01
N SER A 3 1.42 2.64 5.87
CA SER A 3 2.36 2.22 6.92
C SER A 3 1.76 2.15 8.32
N GLY A 4 0.44 2.21 8.41
CA GLY A 4 -0.29 2.01 9.67
C GLY A 4 -0.26 0.55 10.14
N ASN A 5 -0.88 0.27 11.31
CA ASN A 5 -0.88 -1.05 11.92
C ASN A 5 -1.34 -2.17 10.97
N THR A 6 -2.41 -1.94 10.19
CA THR A 6 -2.91 -2.92 9.22
C THR A 6 -1.90 -3.19 8.12
N GLY A 7 -1.27 -2.14 7.57
CA GLY A 7 -0.26 -2.29 6.52
C GLY A 7 0.97 -3.06 7.01
N LEU A 8 1.51 -2.71 8.18
CA LEU A 8 2.67 -3.39 8.76
C LEU A 8 2.36 -4.85 9.12
N SER A 9 1.19 -5.14 9.70
CA SER A 9 0.77 -6.51 10.01
C SER A 9 0.60 -7.35 8.75
N THR A 10 0.01 -6.78 7.69
CA THR A 10 -0.13 -7.43 6.38
C THR A 10 1.25 -7.70 5.76
N ALA A 11 2.15 -6.71 5.79
CA ALA A 11 3.51 -6.85 5.30
C ALA A 11 4.28 -7.97 6.03
N LEU A 12 4.18 -8.02 7.36
CA LEU A 12 4.78 -9.10 8.17
C LEU A 12 4.25 -10.48 7.77
N LYS A 13 2.92 -10.61 7.61
CA LYS A 13 2.31 -11.88 7.21
C LYS A 13 2.82 -12.32 5.84
N LEU A 14 2.83 -11.42 4.85
CA LEU A 14 3.33 -11.70 3.51
C LEU A 14 4.83 -12.10 3.52
N LYS A 15 5.64 -11.43 4.33
CA LYS A 15 7.07 -11.81 4.48
C LYS A 15 7.22 -13.18 5.11
N LYS A 16 6.43 -13.52 6.15
CA LYS A 16 6.42 -14.86 6.75
C LYS A 16 6.00 -15.95 5.77
N ASP A 17 5.12 -15.62 4.81
CA ASP A 17 4.70 -16.50 3.73
C ASP A 17 5.71 -16.57 2.55
N GLY A 18 6.84 -15.87 2.65
CA GLY A 18 7.93 -15.93 1.66
C GLY A 18 7.82 -14.95 0.48
N HIS A 19 6.89 -14.00 0.56
CA HIS A 19 6.74 -13.00 -0.50
C HIS A 19 7.77 -11.87 -0.39
N LYS A 20 8.08 -11.24 -1.53
CA LYS A 20 8.76 -9.95 -1.57
C LYS A 20 7.75 -8.85 -1.30
N VAL A 21 8.10 -7.88 -0.46
CA VAL A 21 7.19 -6.82 -0.02
C VAL A 21 7.85 -5.45 -0.13
N CYS A 22 7.19 -4.58 -0.89
CA CYS A 22 7.44 -3.14 -0.89
C CYS A 22 6.43 -2.44 0.03
N LEU A 23 6.92 -1.59 0.92
CA LEU A 23 6.08 -0.68 1.70
C LEU A 23 6.16 0.71 1.09
N PHE A 24 5.00 1.21 0.64
CA PHE A 24 4.86 2.55 0.10
C PHE A 24 4.01 3.41 1.03
N GLU A 25 4.44 4.65 1.26
CA GLU A 25 3.67 5.66 1.97
C GLU A 25 3.68 6.98 1.20
N LEU A 26 2.57 7.72 1.28
CA LEU A 26 2.51 9.07 0.71
C LEU A 26 3.39 10.04 1.49
N GLU A 27 4.01 10.99 0.80
CA GLU A 27 4.89 11.98 1.40
C GLU A 27 4.18 12.82 2.48
N GLU A 28 2.90 13.12 2.27
CA GLU A 28 2.07 13.86 3.23
C GLU A 28 1.86 13.13 4.58
N PHE A 29 2.03 11.79 4.60
CA PHE A 29 2.00 10.96 5.80
C PHE A 29 3.38 10.50 6.24
N SER A 30 4.45 10.97 5.57
CA SER A 30 5.83 10.54 5.83
C SER A 30 6.34 10.91 7.22
N GLU A 31 5.75 11.90 7.90
CA GLU A 31 6.15 12.23 9.26
C GLU A 31 5.91 11.08 10.24
N SER A 32 4.80 10.35 10.08
CA SER A 32 4.53 9.13 10.85
C SER A 32 5.39 7.94 10.38
N SER A 33 5.97 8.02 9.19
CA SER A 33 6.78 6.97 8.56
C SER A 33 8.29 7.25 8.57
N LYS A 34 8.74 8.39 9.14
CA LYS A 34 10.17 8.75 9.25
C LYS A 34 11.04 7.70 9.96
N HIS A 35 10.42 6.81 10.71
CA HIS A 35 11.10 5.72 11.41
C HIS A 35 11.01 4.39 10.65
N LEU A 36 10.39 4.38 9.46
CA LEU A 36 10.30 3.17 8.66
C LEU A 36 11.64 2.93 7.98
N SER A 37 12.20 1.79 8.30
CA SER A 37 13.39 1.24 7.65
C SER A 37 13.03 -0.11 7.04
N GLU A 38 13.89 -0.63 6.20
CA GLU A 38 13.73 -1.98 5.66
C GLU A 38 13.65 -3.04 6.76
N GLU A 39 14.21 -2.73 7.93
CA GLU A 39 14.20 -3.61 9.10
C GLU A 39 13.41 -2.96 10.26
N LEU A 40 12.30 -3.59 10.65
CA LEU A 40 11.40 -3.12 11.69
C LEU A 40 11.18 -4.20 12.76
N ASN A 41 11.09 -3.76 14.01
CA ASN A 41 10.64 -4.61 15.12
C ASN A 41 9.16 -4.30 15.40
N LEU A 42 8.30 -5.27 15.18
CA LEU A 42 6.86 -5.15 15.44
C LEU A 42 6.55 -5.86 16.75
N ILE A 43 5.84 -5.17 17.65
CA ILE A 43 5.46 -5.70 18.96
C ILE A 43 3.99 -6.08 18.92
N PHE A 44 3.68 -7.36 19.15
CA PHE A 44 2.34 -7.89 19.26
C PHE A 44 2.22 -8.70 20.57
N GLU A 45 1.30 -8.33 21.46
CA GLU A 45 0.96 -9.11 22.65
C GLU A 45 2.19 -9.67 23.42
N ASN A 46 3.19 -8.84 23.67
CA ASN A 46 4.45 -9.19 24.34
C ASN A 46 5.43 -10.06 23.49
N GLN A 47 5.18 -10.23 22.21
CA GLN A 47 6.14 -10.84 21.28
C GLN A 47 6.69 -9.77 20.34
N THR A 48 7.98 -9.87 20.03
CA THR A 48 8.63 -9.00 19.04
C THR A 48 8.89 -9.80 17.77
N ASP A 49 8.28 -9.39 16.68
CA ASP A 49 8.51 -9.94 15.34
C ASP A 49 9.41 -8.98 14.55
N LYS A 50 10.40 -9.55 13.89
CA LYS A 50 11.30 -8.82 13.00
C LYS A 50 10.72 -8.81 11.58
N LEU A 51 10.47 -7.62 11.05
CA LEU A 51 10.01 -7.42 9.68
C LEU A 51 11.18 -6.93 8.82
N ASN A 52 11.54 -7.72 7.80
CA ASN A 52 12.52 -7.33 6.80
C ASN A 52 11.80 -7.06 5.48
N LEU A 53 11.72 -5.79 5.10
CA LEU A 53 11.11 -5.34 3.85
C LEU A 53 12.15 -5.36 2.72
N ASP A 54 11.70 -5.62 1.49
CA ASP A 54 12.57 -5.62 0.33
C ASP A 54 12.73 -4.21 -0.26
N LEU A 55 11.77 -3.32 0.00
CA LEU A 55 11.81 -1.91 -0.37
C LEU A 55 10.91 -1.10 0.55
N VAL A 56 11.37 0.09 0.94
CA VAL A 56 10.56 1.13 1.57
C VAL A 56 10.72 2.40 0.75
N THR A 57 9.61 2.95 0.26
CA THR A 57 9.67 4.11 -0.63
C THR A 57 8.45 5.03 -0.48
N ASN A 58 8.62 6.30 -0.78
CA ASN A 58 7.55 7.27 -1.02
C ASN A 58 7.42 7.64 -2.51
N ASN A 59 8.20 6.99 -3.38
CA ASN A 59 8.11 7.13 -4.82
C ASN A 59 7.12 6.10 -5.38
N ILE A 60 5.99 6.58 -5.92
CA ILE A 60 4.93 5.72 -6.46
C ILE A 60 5.41 4.89 -7.66
N ASP A 61 6.31 5.43 -8.46
CA ASP A 61 6.82 4.75 -9.65
C ASP A 61 7.65 3.52 -9.26
N GLU A 62 8.50 3.65 -8.23
CA GLU A 62 9.26 2.52 -7.69
C GLU A 62 8.34 1.44 -7.12
N ALA A 63 7.28 1.85 -6.41
CA ALA A 63 6.33 0.91 -5.83
C ALA A 63 5.56 0.13 -6.90
N LEU A 64 5.11 0.79 -7.98
CA LEU A 64 4.37 0.16 -9.08
C LEU A 64 5.27 -0.69 -10.00
N ASP A 65 6.54 -0.33 -10.14
CA ASP A 65 7.52 -1.16 -10.85
C ASP A 65 7.89 -2.41 -10.05
N PHE A 66 7.88 -2.33 -8.71
CA PHE A 66 8.19 -3.44 -7.83
C PHE A 66 7.15 -4.57 -7.90
N SER A 67 5.84 -4.24 -7.94
CA SER A 67 4.78 -5.24 -7.92
C SER A 67 3.54 -4.84 -8.71
N LYS A 68 2.93 -5.83 -9.36
CA LYS A 68 1.60 -5.68 -9.98
C LYS A 68 0.45 -5.90 -8.99
N ILE A 69 0.72 -6.44 -7.80
CA ILE A 69 -0.28 -6.61 -6.75
C ILE A 69 -0.13 -5.47 -5.74
N ILE A 70 -1.19 -4.72 -5.56
CA ILE A 70 -1.27 -3.55 -4.70
C ILE A 70 -2.29 -3.85 -3.60
N ILE A 71 -1.87 -3.76 -2.34
CA ILE A 71 -2.76 -3.88 -1.18
C ILE A 71 -2.80 -2.50 -0.51
N LEU A 72 -3.97 -1.85 -0.52
CA LEU A 72 -4.20 -0.58 0.15
C LEU A 72 -4.72 -0.84 1.57
N CYS A 73 -3.88 -0.60 2.56
CA CYS A 73 -4.20 -0.73 3.98
C CYS A 73 -4.32 0.66 4.63
N VAL A 74 -5.26 1.45 4.14
CA VAL A 74 -5.42 2.84 4.54
C VAL A 74 -6.85 3.17 4.92
N PRO A 75 -7.08 4.14 5.83
CA PRO A 75 -8.43 4.57 6.17
C PRO A 75 -9.08 5.33 5.00
N ALA A 76 -10.41 5.38 5.00
CA ALA A 76 -11.19 5.95 3.90
C ALA A 76 -10.79 7.40 3.52
N TYR A 77 -10.43 8.24 4.50
CA TYR A 77 -10.00 9.61 4.22
C TYR A 77 -8.71 9.69 3.38
N ALA A 78 -7.90 8.64 3.37
CA ALA A 78 -6.65 8.58 2.60
C ALA A 78 -6.85 8.02 1.18
N HIS A 79 -7.98 7.39 0.86
CA HIS A 79 -8.22 6.77 -0.45
C HIS A 79 -7.98 7.75 -1.61
N LYS A 80 -8.41 9.00 -1.44
CA LYS A 80 -8.24 10.03 -2.48
C LYS A 80 -6.77 10.32 -2.78
N GLY A 81 -5.94 10.48 -1.76
CA GLY A 81 -4.51 10.72 -1.91
C GLY A 81 -3.81 9.56 -2.63
N PHE A 82 -4.03 8.34 -2.15
CA PHE A 82 -3.47 7.14 -2.78
C PHE A 82 -4.00 6.90 -4.19
N GLY A 83 -5.29 7.12 -4.43
CA GLY A 83 -5.88 7.00 -5.77
C GLY A 83 -5.28 7.99 -6.78
N ASN A 84 -5.05 9.23 -6.36
CA ASN A 84 -4.37 10.22 -7.20
C ASN A 84 -2.92 9.82 -7.48
N ALA A 85 -2.17 9.37 -6.48
CA ALA A 85 -0.81 8.89 -6.69
C ALA A 85 -0.77 7.69 -7.67
N LEU A 86 -1.65 6.71 -7.49
CA LEU A 86 -1.77 5.56 -8.38
C LEU A 86 -2.10 5.94 -9.82
N SER A 87 -2.92 6.99 -10.03
CA SER A 87 -3.42 7.38 -11.34
C SER A 87 -2.33 7.76 -12.35
N HIS A 88 -1.11 8.07 -11.87
CA HIS A 88 -0.01 8.46 -12.75
C HIS A 88 0.57 7.28 -13.56
N LYS A 89 0.57 6.07 -13.00
CA LYS A 89 1.29 4.95 -13.61
C LYS A 89 0.56 3.60 -13.53
N ILE A 90 -0.58 3.53 -12.86
CA ILE A 90 -1.34 2.28 -12.77
C ILE A 90 -1.80 1.83 -14.15
N THR A 91 -1.79 0.53 -14.38
CA THR A 91 -2.21 -0.08 -15.64
C THR A 91 -3.26 -1.16 -15.39
N LYS A 92 -3.93 -1.61 -16.44
CA LYS A 92 -4.88 -2.74 -16.39
C LYS A 92 -4.26 -4.06 -15.92
N ASP A 93 -2.94 -4.18 -15.98
CA ASP A 93 -2.22 -5.38 -15.54
C ASP A 93 -2.00 -5.43 -14.02
N HIS A 94 -2.35 -4.36 -13.30
CA HIS A 94 -2.32 -4.32 -11.86
C HIS A 94 -3.59 -4.93 -11.24
N ILE A 95 -3.45 -5.37 -9.99
CA ILE A 95 -4.55 -5.81 -9.14
C ILE A 95 -4.47 -4.97 -7.87
N ALA A 96 -5.52 -4.22 -7.57
CA ALA A 96 -5.63 -3.40 -6.36
C ALA A 96 -6.66 -4.00 -5.40
N VAL A 97 -6.25 -4.28 -4.17
CA VAL A 97 -7.10 -4.80 -3.10
C VAL A 97 -7.12 -3.81 -1.95
N LEU A 98 -8.31 -3.38 -1.54
CA LEU A 98 -8.48 -2.46 -0.42
C LEU A 98 -8.77 -3.23 0.87
N MET A 99 -8.07 -2.89 1.94
CA MET A 99 -8.18 -3.54 3.25
C MET A 99 -8.17 -2.49 4.39
N PRO A 100 -9.30 -2.24 5.06
CA PRO A 100 -10.66 -2.70 4.76
C PRO A 100 -11.24 -2.01 3.53
N GLY A 101 -12.16 -2.68 2.85
CA GLY A 101 -12.78 -2.18 1.63
C GLY A 101 -13.72 -0.99 1.84
N THR A 102 -14.82 -1.22 2.51
CA THR A 102 -15.85 -0.19 2.85
C THR A 102 -16.28 0.70 1.67
N LEU A 103 -16.52 0.07 0.50
CA LEU A 103 -16.82 0.75 -0.78
C LEU A 103 -15.68 1.62 -1.34
N GLY A 104 -14.48 1.47 -0.82
CA GLY A 104 -13.29 2.16 -1.31
C GLY A 104 -12.93 1.80 -2.75
N SER A 105 -13.28 0.60 -3.20
CA SER A 105 -13.12 0.16 -4.59
C SER A 105 -13.87 1.07 -5.58
N LEU A 106 -15.09 1.50 -5.22
CA LEU A 106 -15.86 2.44 -6.04
C LEU A 106 -15.21 3.83 -6.07
N GLU A 107 -14.72 4.29 -4.92
CA GLU A 107 -14.01 5.56 -4.83
C GLU A 107 -12.73 5.54 -5.65
N LEU A 108 -11.90 4.51 -5.49
CA LEU A 108 -10.67 4.34 -6.27
C LEU A 108 -10.96 4.33 -7.77
N ARG A 109 -11.95 3.55 -8.20
CA ARG A 109 -12.35 3.51 -9.60
C ARG A 109 -12.74 4.89 -10.13
N ASN A 110 -13.60 5.63 -9.40
CA ASN A 110 -14.01 6.98 -9.78
C ASN A 110 -12.82 7.95 -9.90
N ILE A 111 -11.82 7.83 -9.03
CA ILE A 111 -10.62 8.67 -9.08
C ILE A 111 -9.83 8.36 -10.34
N LEU A 112 -9.60 7.08 -10.63
CA LEU A 112 -8.87 6.65 -11.81
C LEU A 112 -9.57 7.07 -13.12
N GLU A 113 -10.90 6.92 -13.20
CA GLU A 113 -11.69 7.36 -14.35
C GLU A 113 -11.59 8.88 -14.55
N LYS A 114 -11.69 9.68 -13.48
CA LYS A 114 -11.55 11.14 -13.56
C LYS A 114 -10.16 11.59 -14.01
N ASN A 115 -9.14 10.82 -13.72
CA ASN A 115 -7.76 11.09 -14.14
C ASN A 115 -7.41 10.49 -15.51
N ASN A 116 -8.38 9.88 -16.22
CA ASN A 116 -8.18 9.17 -17.48
C ASN A 116 -7.10 8.07 -17.40
N SER A 117 -6.99 7.43 -16.25
CA SER A 117 -6.05 6.34 -16.01
C SER A 117 -6.63 5.01 -16.47
N GLU A 118 -5.76 4.03 -16.75
CA GLU A 118 -6.22 2.67 -16.94
C GLU A 118 -6.85 2.12 -15.65
N ILE A 119 -7.84 1.27 -15.80
CA ILE A 119 -8.54 0.66 -14.67
C ILE A 119 -8.00 -0.75 -14.44
N PRO A 120 -7.35 -0.99 -13.28
CA PRO A 120 -6.88 -2.32 -12.89
C PRO A 120 -8.04 -3.21 -12.47
N ILE A 121 -7.75 -4.47 -12.11
CA ILE A 121 -8.68 -5.28 -11.33
C ILE A 121 -8.72 -4.69 -9.91
N ILE A 122 -9.91 -4.32 -9.44
CA ILE A 122 -10.11 -3.74 -8.11
C ILE A 122 -10.99 -4.67 -7.28
N GLY A 123 -10.54 -4.99 -6.07
CA GLY A 123 -11.26 -5.80 -5.09
C GLY A 123 -11.20 -5.22 -3.68
N GLU A 124 -12.04 -5.77 -2.79
CA GLU A 124 -12.11 -5.46 -1.36
C GLU A 124 -12.01 -6.73 -0.53
#